data_84e39daa25b14d69d31798dbc6a5cc91
#
_entry.id   84e39daa25b14d69d31798dbc6a5cc91
#
_cell.length_a   1.000
_cell.length_b   1.000
_cell.length_c   1.000
_cell.angle_alpha   90.00
_cell.angle_beta   90.00
_cell.angle_gamma   90.00
#
_symmetry.space_group_name_H-M   'P 1'
#
loop_
_entity.id
_entity.type
_entity.pdbx_description
1 polymer ?
#
loop_
_entity_poly.entity_id
_entity_poly.type
_entity_poly.pdbx_seq_one_letter_code
_entity_poly.pdbx_strand_id
1 'polypeptide(L)'
;MMYTYSGSKLRSIFLGSENELLETKFHVKCPKCKSDVYFSFNEIQSIKGKLLNFTKTSNLLNETEYGVEVKVSVPAYAVSTKCEVCHMMMHIIIGAKEVQPQRFSVYIKTVIIESSSAD
;
A
#
# COMPACT_ATOMS: atom_id res chain seq x y z
N MET A 1 -8.87 -2.20 18.29
CA MET A 1 -8.00 -1.95 17.12
C MET A 1 -8.67 -0.94 16.20
N MET A 2 -7.97 0.08 15.81
CA MET A 2 -8.51 1.13 14.97
C MET A 2 -7.57 1.43 13.83
N TYR A 3 -8.13 1.63 12.63
CA TYR A 3 -7.34 2.03 11.46
C TYR A 3 -7.56 3.51 11.17
N THR A 4 -6.48 4.22 10.86
CA THR A 4 -6.55 5.57 10.35
C THR A 4 -5.60 5.69 9.16
N TYR A 5 -5.87 6.62 8.26
CA TYR A 5 -5.02 6.82 7.10
C TYR A 5 -4.76 8.30 6.86
N SER A 6 -3.65 8.56 6.18
CA SER A 6 -3.19 9.92 5.93
C SER A 6 -3.11 10.16 4.42
N GLY A 7 -4.12 10.86 3.90
CA GLY A 7 -4.19 11.15 2.48
C GLY A 7 -4.64 9.93 1.68
N SER A 8 -5.18 10.18 0.50
CA SER A 8 -5.66 9.09 -0.37
C SER A 8 -5.41 9.40 -1.84
N LYS A 9 -4.52 10.35 -2.13
CA LYS A 9 -4.21 10.71 -3.51
C LYS A 9 -3.27 9.70 -4.12
N LEU A 10 -3.69 9.08 -5.22
CA LEU A 10 -2.87 8.10 -5.93
C LEU A 10 -1.65 8.78 -6.54
N ARG A 11 -0.48 8.20 -6.31
CA ARG A 11 0.78 8.77 -6.75
C ARG A 11 1.65 7.69 -7.36
N SER A 12 2.17 7.94 -8.58
CA SER A 12 3.10 7.02 -9.22
C SER A 12 4.45 7.08 -8.52
N ILE A 13 5.01 5.92 -8.20
CA ILE A 13 6.31 5.83 -7.53
C ILE A 13 7.33 5.00 -8.31
N PHE A 14 6.89 4.34 -9.38
CA PHE A 14 7.81 3.50 -10.17
C PHE A 14 7.24 3.24 -11.56
N LEU A 15 8.14 3.22 -12.55
CA LEU A 15 7.86 2.72 -13.89
C LEU A 15 9.16 2.13 -14.43
N GLY A 16 9.16 0.84 -14.74
CA GLY A 16 10.37 0.18 -15.23
C GLY A 16 10.19 -1.31 -15.43
N SER A 17 11.31 -2.00 -15.67
CA SER A 17 11.33 -3.44 -15.91
C SER A 17 11.10 -4.23 -14.62
N GLU A 18 10.81 -5.51 -14.78
CA GLU A 18 10.64 -6.40 -13.63
C GLU A 18 11.91 -6.47 -12.78
N ASN A 19 13.08 -6.57 -13.42
CA ASN A 19 14.33 -6.63 -12.68
C ASN A 19 14.56 -5.36 -11.86
N GLU A 20 14.31 -4.19 -12.46
CA GLU A 20 14.42 -2.93 -11.75
C GLU A 20 13.43 -2.86 -10.59
N LEU A 21 12.21 -3.36 -10.79
CA LEU A 21 11.19 -3.38 -9.75
C LEU A 21 11.62 -4.20 -8.55
N LEU A 22 12.17 -5.40 -8.80
CA LEU A 22 12.61 -6.29 -7.72
C LEU A 22 13.83 -5.76 -6.97
N GLU A 23 14.63 -4.90 -7.60
CA GLU A 23 15.82 -4.32 -6.98
C GLU A 23 15.53 -2.98 -6.28
N THR A 24 14.37 -2.39 -6.53
CA THR A 24 14.06 -1.07 -5.99
C THR A 24 13.65 -1.15 -4.52
N LYS A 25 14.20 -0.26 -3.71
CA LYS A 25 13.80 -0.06 -2.33
C LYS A 25 12.90 1.17 -2.28
N PHE A 26 11.62 0.92 -2.02
CA PHE A 26 10.65 2.01 -1.90
C PHE A 26 10.63 2.55 -0.49
N HIS A 27 10.17 3.79 -0.31
CA HIS A 27 10.02 4.32 1.03
C HIS A 27 8.79 5.22 1.14
N VAL A 28 8.25 5.29 2.35
CA VAL A 28 7.16 6.19 2.70
C VAL A 28 7.47 6.80 4.06
N LYS A 29 6.80 7.90 4.37
CA LYS A 29 6.90 8.50 5.71
C LYS A 29 5.86 7.87 6.62
N CYS A 30 6.26 7.53 7.83
CA CYS A 30 5.31 7.09 8.85
C CYS A 30 4.38 8.28 9.17
N PRO A 31 3.06 8.11 9.06
CA PRO A 31 2.15 9.22 9.34
C PRO A 31 2.23 9.75 10.77
N LYS A 32 2.67 8.93 11.71
CA LYS A 32 2.73 9.33 13.11
C LYS A 32 4.03 10.06 13.47
N CYS A 33 5.19 9.45 13.17
CA CYS A 33 6.48 10.00 13.60
C CYS A 33 7.30 10.63 12.48
N LYS A 34 6.83 10.53 11.24
CA LYS A 34 7.48 11.11 10.05
C LYS A 34 8.83 10.49 9.68
N SER A 35 9.17 9.37 10.28
CA SER A 35 10.38 8.62 9.91
C SER A 35 10.21 7.92 8.58
N ASP A 36 11.31 7.68 7.88
CA ASP A 36 11.27 6.91 6.63
C ASP A 36 11.07 5.42 6.94
N VAL A 37 10.16 4.79 6.20
CA VAL A 37 9.90 3.36 6.28
C VAL A 37 10.12 2.78 4.90
N TYR A 38 10.95 1.74 4.79
CA TYR A 38 11.34 1.15 3.51
C TYR A 38 10.66 -0.18 3.29
N PHE A 39 10.36 -0.48 2.03
CA PHE A 39 9.79 -1.75 1.65
C PHE A 39 10.21 -2.14 0.23
N SER A 40 10.12 -3.44 -0.05
CA SER A 40 10.43 -3.99 -1.37
C SER A 40 9.17 -4.56 -2.00
N PHE A 41 9.16 -4.68 -3.33
CA PHE A 41 7.99 -5.17 -4.05
C PHE A 41 7.64 -6.61 -3.66
N ASN A 42 8.64 -7.43 -3.30
CA ASN A 42 8.39 -8.82 -2.91
C ASN A 42 7.67 -8.96 -1.56
N GLU A 43 7.47 -7.86 -0.85
CA GLU A 43 6.74 -7.86 0.43
C GLU A 43 5.24 -7.62 0.25
N ILE A 44 4.77 -7.39 -0.96
CA ILE A 44 3.35 -7.12 -1.20
C ILE A 44 2.50 -8.35 -0.95
N GLN A 45 1.30 -8.12 -0.46
CA GLN A 45 0.34 -9.17 -0.16
C GLN A 45 -1.06 -8.74 -0.60
N SER A 46 -1.92 -9.72 -0.79
CA SER A 46 -3.34 -9.45 -1.07
C SER A 46 -3.97 -8.79 0.15
N ILE A 47 -4.85 -7.84 -0.10
CA ILE A 47 -5.58 -7.16 0.97
C ILE A 47 -6.77 -8.04 1.35
N LYS A 48 -6.91 -8.37 2.63
CA LYS A 48 -7.99 -9.24 3.09
C LYS A 48 -8.34 -8.97 4.55
N GLY A 49 -9.45 -9.57 5.01
CA GLY A 49 -9.87 -9.47 6.39
C GLY A 49 -10.32 -8.07 6.77
N LYS A 50 -9.98 -7.68 7.99
CA LYS A 50 -10.37 -6.37 8.54
C LYS A 50 -9.82 -5.22 7.74
N LEU A 51 -8.59 -5.36 7.22
CA LEU A 51 -7.97 -4.33 6.41
C LEU A 51 -8.75 -4.12 5.10
N LEU A 52 -9.17 -5.19 4.45
CA LEU A 52 -9.96 -5.11 3.24
C LEU A 52 -11.28 -4.40 3.53
N ASN A 53 -11.96 -4.78 4.60
CA ASN A 53 -13.22 -4.17 4.97
C ASN A 53 -13.06 -2.66 5.22
N PHE A 54 -12.01 -2.29 5.93
CA PHE A 54 -11.72 -0.88 6.20
C PHE A 54 -11.49 -0.09 4.91
N THR A 55 -10.68 -0.62 3.99
CA THR A 55 -10.36 0.07 2.74
C THR A 55 -11.59 0.23 1.84
N LYS A 56 -12.49 -0.75 1.86
CA LYS A 56 -13.73 -0.68 1.08
C LYS A 56 -14.71 0.32 1.67
N THR A 57 -14.91 0.28 2.98
CA THR A 57 -15.86 1.20 3.64
C THR A 57 -15.37 2.64 3.63
N SER A 58 -14.06 2.85 3.58
CA SER A 58 -13.47 4.19 3.50
C SER A 58 -13.31 4.69 2.07
N ASN A 59 -13.79 3.94 1.09
CA ASN A 59 -13.71 4.29 -0.33
C ASN A 59 -12.26 4.47 -0.82
N LEU A 60 -11.32 3.80 -0.18
CA LEU A 60 -9.92 3.82 -0.61
C LEU A 60 -9.70 2.89 -1.79
N LEU A 61 -10.48 1.81 -1.88
CA LEU A 61 -10.37 0.82 -2.94
C LEU A 61 -11.74 0.57 -3.56
N ASN A 62 -11.73 0.21 -4.84
CA ASN A 62 -12.92 -0.24 -5.56
C ASN A 62 -12.87 -1.75 -5.66
N GLU A 63 -13.98 -2.43 -5.40
CA GLU A 63 -14.09 -3.87 -5.56
C GLU A 63 -14.72 -4.19 -6.90
N THR A 64 -14.10 -5.12 -7.63
CA THR A 64 -14.62 -5.61 -8.91
C THR A 64 -14.76 -7.12 -8.82
N GLU A 65 -15.30 -7.74 -9.87
CA GLU A 65 -15.41 -9.19 -9.93
C GLU A 65 -14.04 -9.89 -9.97
N TYR A 66 -12.98 -9.15 -10.28
CA TYR A 66 -11.62 -9.69 -10.35
C TYR A 66 -10.78 -9.36 -9.10
N GLY A 67 -11.35 -8.63 -8.15
CA GLY A 67 -10.65 -8.25 -6.94
C GLY A 67 -10.75 -6.76 -6.65
N VAL A 68 -9.85 -6.25 -5.82
CA VAL A 68 -9.85 -4.83 -5.46
C VAL A 68 -8.81 -4.05 -6.26
N GLU A 69 -9.14 -2.80 -6.54
CA GLU A 69 -8.33 -1.92 -7.37
C GLU A 69 -8.16 -0.56 -6.73
N VAL A 70 -6.97 0.06 -6.91
CA VAL A 70 -6.73 1.45 -6.46
C VAL A 70 -7.33 2.46 -7.43
N LYS A 71 -7.45 2.09 -8.70
CA LYS A 71 -8.17 2.79 -9.75
C LYS A 71 -8.51 1.77 -10.83
N VAL A 72 -9.29 2.18 -11.82
CA VAL A 72 -9.72 1.28 -12.90
C VAL A 72 -8.53 0.54 -13.51
N SER A 73 -8.61 -0.78 -13.53
CA SER A 73 -7.61 -1.67 -14.10
C SER A 73 -6.26 -1.68 -13.40
N VAL A 74 -6.17 -1.18 -12.18
CA VAL A 74 -4.92 -1.24 -11.40
C VAL A 74 -5.18 -2.00 -10.10
N PRO A 75 -4.76 -3.28 -10.05
CA PRO A 75 -4.94 -4.10 -8.84
C PRO A 75 -4.28 -3.50 -7.61
N ALA A 76 -4.90 -3.73 -6.46
CA ALA A 76 -4.44 -3.20 -5.17
C ALA A 76 -3.77 -4.28 -4.35
N TYR A 77 -2.71 -3.89 -3.65
CA TYR A 77 -1.97 -4.76 -2.74
C TYR A 77 -1.61 -3.97 -1.50
N ALA A 78 -1.13 -4.67 -0.48
CA ALA A 78 -0.66 -4.03 0.75
C ALA A 78 0.70 -4.57 1.14
N VAL A 79 1.50 -3.69 1.74
CA VAL A 79 2.70 -4.08 2.47
C VAL A 79 2.43 -3.76 3.93
N SER A 80 2.47 -4.77 4.78
CA SER A 80 2.23 -4.59 6.21
C SER A 80 3.56 -4.67 6.93
N THR A 81 3.92 -3.61 7.64
CA THR A 81 5.19 -3.52 8.31
C THR A 81 5.07 -2.65 9.56
N LYS A 82 6.05 -2.72 10.44
CA LYS A 82 6.08 -1.93 11.65
C LYS A 82 7.10 -0.80 11.49
N CYS A 83 6.71 0.41 11.89
CA CYS A 83 7.66 1.51 11.93
C CYS A 83 8.71 1.23 13.01
N GLU A 84 9.99 1.27 12.64
CA GLU A 84 11.06 0.95 13.57
C GLU A 84 11.28 2.03 14.64
N VAL A 85 10.77 3.23 14.41
CA VAL A 85 10.95 4.36 15.34
C VAL A 85 9.82 4.43 16.37
N CYS A 86 8.57 4.47 15.91
CA CYS A 86 7.44 4.60 16.83
C CYS A 86 6.68 3.27 17.06
N HIS A 87 7.10 2.21 16.39
CA HIS A 87 6.56 0.85 16.54
C HIS A 87 5.09 0.66 16.15
N MET A 88 4.52 1.65 15.43
CA MET A 88 3.16 1.50 14.91
C MET A 88 3.13 0.50 13.76
N MET A 89 2.10 -0.34 13.75
CA MET A 89 1.85 -1.21 12.59
C MET A 89 1.28 -0.36 11.46
N MET A 90 1.87 -0.51 10.29
CA MET A 90 1.50 0.24 9.10
C MET A 90 1.11 -0.70 7.98
N HIS A 91 0.14 -0.26 7.19
CA HIS A 91 -0.26 -0.97 5.97
C HIS A 91 -0.16 0.02 4.82
N ILE A 92 0.77 -0.24 3.92
CA ILE A 92 1.00 0.64 2.76
C ILE A 92 0.17 0.09 1.61
N ILE A 93 -0.81 0.87 1.16
CA ILE A 93 -1.72 0.43 0.10
C ILE A 93 -1.15 0.89 -1.23
N ILE A 94 -0.84 -0.07 -2.10
CA ILE A 94 -0.22 0.21 -3.40
C ILE A 94 -1.07 -0.38 -4.52
N GLY A 95 -0.87 0.16 -5.71
CA GLY A 95 -1.37 -0.44 -6.93
C GLY A 95 -0.20 -0.83 -7.80
N ALA A 96 -0.31 -1.95 -8.50
CA ALA A 96 0.74 -2.40 -9.40
C ALA A 96 0.11 -3.02 -10.63
N LYS A 97 0.69 -2.72 -11.80
CA LYS A 97 0.15 -3.16 -13.08
C LYS A 97 1.26 -3.31 -14.10
N GLU A 98 1.19 -4.38 -14.90
CA GLU A 98 2.04 -4.50 -16.07
C GLU A 98 1.42 -3.64 -17.18
N VAL A 99 2.13 -2.59 -17.63
CA VAL A 99 1.61 -1.67 -18.64
C VAL A 99 2.05 -2.02 -20.05
N GLN A 100 3.17 -2.75 -20.16
CA GLN A 100 3.69 -3.31 -21.42
C GLN A 100 4.41 -4.59 -21.03
N PRO A 101 4.66 -5.53 -21.96
CA PRO A 101 5.40 -6.74 -21.61
C PRO A 101 6.67 -6.41 -20.84
N GLN A 102 6.79 -6.95 -19.62
CA GLN A 102 7.93 -6.77 -18.73
C GLN A 102 8.15 -5.33 -18.23
N ARG A 103 7.16 -4.43 -18.39
CA ARG A 103 7.20 -3.09 -17.82
C ARG A 103 6.06 -2.93 -16.84
N PHE A 104 6.39 -2.45 -15.66
CA PHE A 104 5.45 -2.32 -14.55
C PHE A 104 5.33 -0.88 -14.08
N SER A 105 4.12 -0.49 -13.72
CA SER A 105 3.86 0.76 -12.99
C SER A 105 3.45 0.43 -11.58
N VAL A 106 3.97 1.17 -10.62
CA VAL A 106 3.60 1.03 -9.21
C VAL A 106 3.14 2.38 -8.70
N TYR A 107 2.04 2.35 -7.96
CA TYR A 107 1.43 3.55 -7.37
C TYR A 107 1.30 3.35 -5.87
N ILE A 108 1.34 4.46 -5.14
CA ILE A 108 0.99 4.45 -3.73
C ILE A 108 -0.36 5.14 -3.57
N LYS A 109 -1.26 4.51 -2.81
CA LYS A 109 -2.59 5.07 -2.57
C LYS A 109 -2.64 5.79 -1.23
N THR A 110 -2.21 5.10 -0.18
CA THR A 110 -2.24 5.67 1.17
C THR A 110 -1.43 4.80 2.11
N VAL A 111 -1.17 5.33 3.28
CA VAL A 111 -0.57 4.56 4.38
C VAL A 111 -1.59 4.53 5.51
N ILE A 112 -1.93 3.34 5.96
CA ILE A 112 -2.89 3.12 7.03
C ILE A 112 -2.13 2.76 8.29
N ILE A 113 -2.46 3.41 9.39
CA ILE A 113 -1.89 3.09 10.69
C ILE A 113 -2.90 2.27 11.48
N GLU A 114 -2.42 1.22 12.11
CA GLU A 114 -3.22 0.39 13.00
C GLU A 114 -2.83 0.73 14.43
N SER A 115 -3.78 1.24 15.20
CA SER A 115 -3.55 1.57 16.60
C SER A 115 -4.38 0.68 17.50
N SER A 116 -3.85 0.41 18.69
CA SER A 116 -4.59 -0.39 19.67
C SER A 116 -5.65 0.47 20.33
N SER A 117 -6.90 0.01 20.28
CA SER A 117 -8.00 0.74 20.91
C SER A 117 -8.05 0.50 22.42
N ALA A 118 -7.27 -0.44 22.92
CA ALA A 118 -7.20 -0.71 24.35
C ALA A 118 -6.38 0.31 25.10
N ASP A 119 -5.65 1.11 24.40
CA ASP A 119 -4.73 2.11 24.96
C ASP A 119 -5.43 3.39 25.41
#